data_01939f9345f5f7adad7d3388530f270a
#
_entry.id   01939f9345f5f7adad7d3388530f270a
#
_cell.length_a   1.000
_cell.length_b   1.000
_cell.length_c   1.000
_cell.angle_alpha   90.00
_cell.angle_beta   90.00
_cell.angle_gamma   90.00
#
_symmetry.space_group_name_H-M   'P 1'
#
loop_
_entity.id
_entity.type
_entity.pdbx_description
1 polymer ?
#
loop_
_entity_poly.entity_id
_entity_poly.type
_entity_poly.pdbx_seq_one_letter_code
_entity_poly.pdbx_strand_id
1 'polypeptide(L)'
;MPKIIKHVNLQKDIFFNNILLLCRNTLFYTKFGLIDTFQNRINLIFIHISFIFIKIKRKDKNKIYKNFQQAIFDLVFEKIEQNMREIGFGDTTINKNMRFLVKTFYNILFNCEKYKKMSMKAKNEFFNKSLELNNIKNISNNKGLIQYFNRYETFCLDLDPDRVLKGELKFNYK
;
A
#
# COMPACT_ATOMS: atom_id res chain seq x y z
N MET A 1 30.75 2.29 9.64
CA MET A 1 29.68 2.36 8.65
C MET A 1 28.81 1.08 8.47
N PRO A 2 29.25 -0.16 8.73
CA PRO A 2 28.39 -1.35 8.48
C PRO A 2 27.20 -1.53 9.44
N LYS A 3 27.23 -1.03 10.66
CA LYS A 3 26.14 -1.20 11.66
C LYS A 3 24.87 -0.37 11.33
N ILE A 4 25.02 0.82 10.80
CA ILE A 4 23.90 1.73 10.49
C ILE A 4 23.10 1.19 9.30
N ILE A 5 23.77 0.68 8.27
CA ILE A 5 23.14 0.10 7.07
C ILE A 5 22.34 -1.17 7.43
N LYS A 6 22.88 -2.04 8.30
CA LYS A 6 22.16 -3.22 8.81
C LYS A 6 20.88 -2.84 9.57
N HIS A 7 20.91 -1.77 10.35
CA HIS A 7 19.77 -1.33 11.14
C HIS A 7 18.63 -0.80 10.27
N VAL A 8 18.94 0.01 9.26
CA VAL A 8 17.96 0.54 8.30
C VAL A 8 17.32 -0.59 7.48
N ASN A 9 18.10 -1.58 7.07
CA ASN A 9 17.59 -2.74 6.33
C ASN A 9 16.60 -3.57 7.18
N LEU A 10 16.91 -3.83 8.44
CA LEU A 10 16.00 -4.55 9.34
C LEU A 10 14.67 -3.80 9.53
N GLN A 11 14.70 -2.49 9.67
CA GLN A 11 13.51 -1.66 9.91
C GLN A 11 12.58 -1.64 8.70
N LYS A 12 13.12 -1.54 7.47
CA LYS A 12 12.30 -1.59 6.25
C LYS A 12 11.64 -2.95 6.06
N ASP A 13 12.32 -4.05 6.40
CA ASP A 13 11.75 -5.39 6.32
C ASP A 13 10.61 -5.59 7.33
N ILE A 14 10.78 -5.11 8.57
CA ILE A 14 9.73 -5.13 9.61
C ILE A 14 8.52 -4.32 9.12
N PHE A 15 8.75 -3.12 8.60
CA PHE A 15 7.68 -2.28 8.05
C PHE A 15 6.92 -2.99 6.93
N PHE A 16 7.64 -3.53 5.95
CA PHE A 16 7.05 -4.22 4.82
C PHE A 16 6.24 -5.44 5.24
N ASN A 17 6.76 -6.25 6.17
CA ASN A 17 6.06 -7.41 6.72
C ASN A 17 4.76 -6.99 7.43
N ASN A 18 4.75 -5.88 8.18
CA ASN A 18 3.54 -5.37 8.80
C ASN A 18 2.50 -4.93 7.75
N ILE A 19 2.93 -4.29 6.66
CA ILE A 19 2.02 -3.98 5.52
C ILE A 19 1.47 -5.27 4.90
N LEU A 20 2.30 -6.28 4.68
CA LEU A 20 1.84 -7.57 4.15
C LEU A 20 0.79 -8.23 5.05
N LEU A 21 0.97 -8.18 6.36
CA LEU A 21 -0.01 -8.72 7.32
C LEU A 21 -1.36 -7.99 7.21
N LEU A 22 -1.36 -6.66 7.06
CA LEU A 22 -2.60 -5.90 6.83
C LEU A 22 -3.28 -6.33 5.52
N CYS A 23 -2.52 -6.46 4.42
CA CYS A 23 -3.06 -6.83 3.11
C CYS A 23 -3.54 -8.28 3.05
N ARG A 24 -3.03 -9.18 3.90
CA ARG A 24 -3.45 -10.58 4.00
C ARG A 24 -4.69 -10.79 4.87
N ASN A 25 -5.28 -9.71 5.42
CA ASN A 25 -6.51 -9.82 6.19
C ASN A 25 -7.63 -10.42 5.33
N THR A 26 -8.18 -11.54 5.79
CA THR A 26 -9.24 -12.29 5.09
C THR A 26 -10.50 -11.46 4.83
N LEU A 27 -10.74 -10.40 5.61
CA LEU A 27 -11.87 -9.50 5.43
C LEU A 27 -11.95 -8.90 4.02
N PHE A 28 -10.81 -8.63 3.39
CA PHE A 28 -10.78 -8.09 2.02
C PHE A 28 -11.46 -9.03 1.03
N TYR A 29 -11.24 -10.32 1.18
CA TYR A 29 -11.69 -11.36 0.25
C TYR A 29 -13.08 -11.86 0.64
N THR A 30 -13.36 -12.08 1.93
CA THR A 30 -14.60 -12.71 2.41
C THR A 30 -15.74 -11.71 2.61
N LYS A 31 -15.46 -10.49 3.07
CA LYS A 31 -16.49 -9.48 3.39
C LYS A 31 -16.54 -8.34 2.39
N PHE A 32 -15.38 -7.89 1.88
CA PHE A 32 -15.35 -6.76 0.95
C PHE A 32 -15.40 -7.18 -0.52
N GLY A 33 -15.39 -8.50 -0.79
CA GLY A 33 -15.58 -9.04 -2.13
C GLY A 33 -14.38 -8.85 -3.07
N LEU A 34 -13.18 -8.64 -2.54
CA LEU A 34 -11.98 -8.53 -3.35
C LEU A 34 -11.65 -9.89 -3.98
N ILE A 35 -11.38 -9.90 -5.29
CA ILE A 35 -10.89 -11.11 -5.97
C ILE A 35 -9.43 -11.33 -5.57
N ASP A 36 -9.08 -12.55 -5.19
CA ASP A 36 -7.71 -12.88 -4.80
C ASP A 36 -6.80 -13.06 -6.03
N THR A 37 -6.40 -11.94 -6.61
CA THR A 37 -5.45 -11.87 -7.73
C THR A 37 -4.13 -11.26 -7.32
N PHE A 38 -3.06 -11.58 -8.06
CA PHE A 38 -1.75 -10.96 -7.87
C PHE A 38 -1.82 -9.43 -7.95
N GLN A 39 -2.58 -8.91 -8.92
CA GLN A 39 -2.75 -7.47 -9.11
C GLN A 39 -3.46 -6.82 -7.90
N ASN A 40 -4.51 -7.43 -7.38
CA ASN A 40 -5.22 -6.91 -6.20
C ASN A 40 -4.35 -6.88 -4.96
N ARG A 41 -3.53 -7.92 -4.74
CA ARG A 41 -2.57 -7.96 -3.62
C ARG A 41 -1.56 -6.81 -3.71
N ILE A 42 -1.02 -6.54 -4.92
CA ILE A 42 -0.11 -5.41 -5.15
C ILE A 42 -0.82 -4.08 -4.91
N ASN A 43 -2.03 -3.89 -5.44
CA ASN A 43 -2.76 -2.65 -5.30
C ASN A 43 -3.15 -2.37 -3.84
N LEU A 44 -3.49 -3.40 -3.05
CA LEU A 44 -3.68 -3.26 -1.60
C LEU A 44 -2.42 -2.76 -0.89
N ILE A 45 -1.25 -3.33 -1.23
CA ILE A 45 0.05 -2.87 -0.70
C ILE A 45 0.26 -1.40 -1.05
N PHE A 46 0.03 -1.02 -2.31
CA PHE A 46 0.19 0.36 -2.77
C PHE A 46 -0.72 1.33 -2.04
N ILE A 47 -2.00 0.98 -1.82
CA ILE A 47 -2.94 1.85 -1.09
C ILE A 47 -2.48 2.03 0.37
N HIS A 48 -2.11 0.96 1.07
CA HIS A 48 -1.66 1.04 2.46
C HIS A 48 -0.39 1.89 2.60
N ILE A 49 0.61 1.66 1.75
CA ILE A 49 1.86 2.42 1.77
C ILE A 49 1.63 3.88 1.43
N SER A 50 0.72 4.19 0.49
CA SER A 50 0.41 5.56 0.09
C SER A 50 -0.06 6.43 1.25
N PHE A 51 -0.96 5.96 2.09
CA PHE A 51 -1.41 6.72 3.28
C PHE A 51 -0.26 7.02 4.24
N ILE A 52 0.66 6.07 4.44
CA ILE A 52 1.82 6.27 5.30
C ILE A 52 2.81 7.25 4.66
N PHE A 53 3.04 7.15 3.35
CA PHE A 53 3.91 8.08 2.64
C PHE A 53 3.40 9.52 2.72
N ILE A 54 2.08 9.73 2.62
CA ILE A 54 1.45 11.05 2.79
C ILE A 54 1.71 11.60 4.20
N LYS A 55 1.62 10.76 5.23
CA LYS A 55 1.92 11.16 6.60
C LYS A 55 3.36 11.59 6.77
N ILE A 56 4.29 10.80 6.25
CA ILE A 56 5.73 11.07 6.36
C ILE A 56 6.12 12.30 5.55
N LYS A 57 5.55 12.49 4.35
CA LYS A 57 5.80 13.65 3.47
C LYS A 57 5.57 14.99 4.18
N ARG A 58 4.64 15.07 5.14
CA ARG A 58 4.41 16.28 5.93
C ARG A 58 5.60 16.69 6.80
N LYS A 59 6.58 15.80 7.01
CA LYS A 59 7.86 16.03 7.71
C LYS A 59 9.05 16.22 6.75
N ASP A 60 8.78 16.58 5.50
CA ASP A 60 9.68 16.55 4.33
C ASP A 60 10.99 17.34 4.45
N LYS A 61 11.16 18.16 5.50
CA LYS A 61 12.42 18.87 5.77
C LYS A 61 13.55 17.94 6.25
N ASN A 62 13.23 16.71 6.67
CA ASN A 62 14.22 15.76 7.16
C ASN A 62 14.56 14.69 6.13
N LYS A 63 15.82 14.67 5.70
CA LYS A 63 16.37 13.71 4.72
C LYS A 63 16.15 12.25 5.12
N ILE A 64 16.03 11.94 6.42
CA ILE A 64 15.83 10.59 6.94
C ILE A 64 14.51 10.02 6.42
N TYR A 65 13.43 10.79 6.45
CA TYR A 65 12.11 10.33 5.99
C TYR A 65 12.07 10.10 4.47
N LYS A 66 12.74 10.96 3.70
CA LYS A 66 12.87 10.77 2.25
C LYS A 66 13.63 9.49 1.91
N ASN A 67 14.74 9.26 2.59
CA ASN A 67 15.54 8.06 2.41
C ASN A 67 14.75 6.81 2.80
N PHE A 68 13.95 6.86 3.86
CA PHE A 68 13.10 5.76 4.27
C PHE A 68 12.00 5.48 3.24
N GLN A 69 11.32 6.51 2.73
CA GLN A 69 10.31 6.35 1.68
C GLN A 69 10.90 5.70 0.44
N GLN A 70 12.09 6.17 0.00
CA GLN A 70 12.78 5.60 -1.16
C GLN A 70 13.15 4.14 -0.88
N ALA A 71 13.69 3.82 0.28
CA ALA A 71 14.08 2.46 0.64
C ALA A 71 12.88 1.49 0.69
N ILE A 72 11.71 1.95 1.15
CA ILE A 72 10.47 1.16 1.12
C ILE A 72 9.96 0.99 -0.31
N PHE A 73 9.98 2.06 -1.11
CA PHE A 73 9.60 1.98 -2.53
C PHE A 73 10.46 0.94 -3.26
N ASP A 74 11.77 1.04 -3.13
CA ASP A 74 12.71 0.12 -3.78
C ASP A 74 12.48 -1.33 -3.33
N LEU A 75 12.31 -1.57 -2.01
CA LEU A 75 12.04 -2.89 -1.46
C LEU A 75 10.74 -3.50 -2.02
N VAL A 76 9.66 -2.72 -2.08
CA VAL A 76 8.37 -3.20 -2.59
C VAL A 76 8.49 -3.63 -4.05
N PHE A 77 9.12 -2.79 -4.88
CA PHE A 77 9.28 -3.09 -6.29
C PHE A 77 10.26 -4.24 -6.54
N GLU A 78 11.33 -4.36 -5.76
CA GLU A 78 12.24 -5.51 -5.76
C GLU A 78 11.47 -6.81 -5.44
N LYS A 79 10.63 -6.82 -4.39
CA LYS A 79 9.83 -7.99 -4.02
C LYS A 79 8.80 -8.36 -5.09
N ILE A 80 8.17 -7.40 -5.73
CA ILE A 80 7.25 -7.64 -6.83
C ILE A 80 7.99 -8.25 -8.02
N GLU A 81 9.14 -7.71 -8.39
CA GLU A 81 9.96 -8.24 -9.48
C GLU A 81 10.42 -9.67 -9.19
N GLN A 82 10.90 -9.96 -7.98
CA GLN A 82 11.28 -11.31 -7.55
C GLN A 82 10.12 -12.29 -7.71
N ASN A 83 8.92 -11.93 -7.23
CA ASN A 83 7.74 -12.78 -7.39
C ASN A 83 7.37 -13.03 -8.86
N MET A 84 7.50 -12.04 -9.75
CA MET A 84 7.26 -12.24 -11.18
C MET A 84 8.26 -13.23 -11.78
N ARG A 85 9.54 -13.17 -11.37
CA ARG A 85 10.56 -14.12 -11.82
C ARG A 85 10.28 -15.53 -11.31
N GLU A 86 9.88 -15.69 -10.06
CA GLU A 86 9.51 -16.97 -9.44
C GLU A 86 8.31 -17.62 -10.13
N ILE A 87 7.34 -16.82 -10.61
CA ILE A 87 6.18 -17.30 -11.37
C ILE A 87 6.56 -17.67 -12.83
N GLY A 88 7.77 -17.30 -13.31
CA GLY A 88 8.28 -17.65 -14.62
C GLY A 88 8.07 -16.59 -15.72
N PHE A 89 7.78 -15.33 -15.37
CA PHE A 89 7.72 -14.27 -16.38
C PHE A 89 9.11 -13.99 -16.96
N GLY A 90 9.18 -13.84 -18.30
CA GLY A 90 10.40 -13.42 -18.99
C GLY A 90 10.73 -11.94 -18.79
N ASP A 91 12.01 -11.57 -18.92
CA ASP A 91 12.51 -10.21 -18.64
C ASP A 91 11.77 -9.09 -19.37
N THR A 92 11.40 -9.28 -20.62
CA THR A 92 10.65 -8.28 -21.41
C THR A 92 9.28 -8.00 -20.77
N THR A 93 8.58 -9.06 -20.33
CA THR A 93 7.27 -8.97 -19.69
C THR A 93 7.40 -8.30 -18.33
N ILE A 94 8.41 -8.67 -17.55
CA ILE A 94 8.72 -8.07 -16.25
C ILE A 94 8.95 -6.57 -16.42
N ASN A 95 9.83 -6.16 -17.32
CA ASN A 95 10.14 -4.75 -17.56
C ASN A 95 8.89 -3.94 -17.96
N LYS A 96 8.02 -4.49 -18.80
CA LYS A 96 6.76 -3.85 -19.17
C LYS A 96 5.82 -3.71 -17.97
N ASN A 97 5.66 -4.78 -17.19
CA ASN A 97 4.79 -4.79 -16.02
C ASN A 97 5.32 -3.85 -14.92
N MET A 98 6.61 -3.83 -14.68
CA MET A 98 7.21 -2.92 -13.68
C MET A 98 6.97 -1.45 -14.03
N ARG A 99 7.11 -1.06 -15.30
CA ARG A 99 6.77 0.31 -15.73
C ARG A 99 5.30 0.66 -15.52
N PHE A 100 4.41 -0.31 -15.78
CA PHE A 100 2.97 -0.15 -15.53
C PHE A 100 2.68 0.00 -14.03
N LEU A 101 3.29 -0.84 -13.18
CA LEU A 101 3.10 -0.82 -11.74
C LEU A 101 3.62 0.48 -11.10
N VAL A 102 4.72 1.03 -11.58
CA VAL A 102 5.22 2.34 -11.13
C VAL A 102 4.16 3.42 -11.40
N LYS A 103 3.59 3.46 -12.60
CA LYS A 103 2.51 4.40 -12.94
C LYS A 103 1.28 4.19 -12.06
N THR A 104 0.90 2.94 -11.82
CA THR A 104 -0.22 2.57 -10.96
C THR A 104 0.00 3.03 -9.53
N PHE A 105 1.21 2.83 -8.98
CA PHE A 105 1.56 3.31 -7.64
C PHE A 105 1.38 4.82 -7.51
N TYR A 106 1.93 5.61 -8.44
CA TYR A 106 1.79 7.06 -8.38
C TYR A 106 0.36 7.54 -8.57
N ASN A 107 -0.45 6.87 -9.40
CA ASN A 107 -1.87 7.16 -9.53
C ASN A 107 -2.63 6.89 -8.23
N ILE A 108 -2.34 5.78 -7.55
CA ILE A 108 -2.93 5.45 -6.24
C ILE A 108 -2.50 6.49 -5.20
N LEU A 109 -1.21 6.81 -5.12
CA LEU A 109 -0.68 7.81 -4.19
C LEU A 109 -1.36 9.18 -4.37
N PHE A 110 -1.51 9.63 -5.60
CA PHE A 110 -2.20 10.90 -5.92
C PHE A 110 -3.67 10.89 -5.48
N ASN A 111 -4.38 9.78 -5.67
CA ASN A 111 -5.75 9.65 -5.20
C ASN A 111 -5.84 9.60 -3.67
N CYS A 112 -4.91 8.90 -3.01
CA CYS A 112 -4.83 8.85 -1.56
C CYS A 112 -4.55 10.25 -0.94
N GLU A 113 -3.77 11.12 -1.59
CA GLU A 113 -3.57 12.51 -1.14
C GLU A 113 -4.88 13.31 -1.04
N LYS A 114 -5.84 13.01 -1.91
CA LYS A 114 -7.15 13.67 -1.98
C LYS A 114 -8.23 12.94 -1.20
N TYR A 115 -7.97 11.73 -0.72
CA TYR A 115 -8.95 10.78 -0.22
C TYR A 115 -9.85 11.36 0.89
N LYS A 116 -9.29 12.14 1.83
CA LYS A 116 -10.04 12.78 2.91
C LYS A 116 -11.14 13.71 2.41
N LYS A 117 -10.91 14.36 1.27
CA LYS A 117 -11.83 15.33 0.64
C LYS A 117 -12.78 14.70 -0.37
N MET A 118 -12.63 13.41 -0.67
CA MET A 118 -13.46 12.71 -1.65
C MET A 118 -14.86 12.48 -1.09
N SER A 119 -15.88 12.68 -1.96
CA SER A 119 -17.24 12.22 -1.72
C SER A 119 -17.29 10.68 -1.67
N MET A 120 -18.37 10.12 -1.12
CA MET A 120 -18.59 8.65 -1.12
C MET A 120 -18.57 8.07 -2.55
N LYS A 121 -19.14 8.79 -3.52
CA LYS A 121 -19.12 8.42 -4.94
C LYS A 121 -17.68 8.35 -5.47
N ALA A 122 -16.88 9.38 -5.22
CA ALA A 122 -15.49 9.41 -5.66
C ALA A 122 -14.63 8.32 -5.01
N LYS A 123 -14.86 7.99 -3.72
CA LYS A 123 -14.21 6.86 -3.05
C LYS A 123 -14.58 5.52 -3.69
N ASN A 124 -15.86 5.32 -4.02
CA ASN A 124 -16.32 4.14 -4.76
C ASN A 124 -15.62 4.00 -6.11
N GLU A 125 -15.58 5.08 -6.88
CA GLU A 125 -14.91 5.08 -8.19
C GLU A 125 -13.41 4.81 -8.06
N PHE A 126 -12.75 5.34 -7.03
CA PHE A 126 -11.34 5.07 -6.74
C PHE A 126 -11.10 3.58 -6.51
N PHE A 127 -11.91 2.91 -5.65
CA PHE A 127 -11.73 1.49 -5.38
C PHE A 127 -12.10 0.62 -6.58
N ASN A 128 -13.16 0.93 -7.32
CA ASN A 128 -13.54 0.21 -8.53
C ASN A 128 -12.47 0.30 -9.64
N LYS A 129 -11.72 1.40 -9.70
CA LYS A 129 -10.61 1.55 -10.64
C LYS A 129 -9.32 0.88 -10.18
N SER A 130 -9.13 0.79 -8.87
CA SER A 130 -7.89 0.30 -8.28
C SER A 130 -7.92 -1.19 -7.94
N LEU A 131 -9.11 -1.78 -7.75
CA LEU A 131 -9.29 -3.14 -7.26
C LEU A 131 -10.36 -3.87 -8.08
N GLU A 132 -10.09 -5.14 -8.36
CA GLU A 132 -11.07 -6.04 -8.97
C GLU A 132 -11.96 -6.64 -7.89
N LEU A 133 -13.24 -6.31 -7.93
CA LEU A 133 -14.24 -6.72 -6.95
C LEU A 133 -15.23 -7.70 -7.58
N ASN A 134 -15.66 -8.69 -6.81
CA ASN A 134 -16.72 -9.60 -7.21
C ASN A 134 -18.06 -8.85 -7.29
N ASN A 135 -18.57 -8.64 -8.49
CA ASN A 135 -19.86 -7.99 -8.74
C ASN A 135 -21.07 -8.93 -8.46
N ILE A 136 -20.88 -10.03 -7.74
CA ILE A 136 -21.94 -10.97 -7.41
C ILE A 136 -22.81 -10.35 -6.34
N LYS A 137 -23.96 -9.87 -6.74
CA LYS A 137 -25.06 -9.25 -5.97
C LYS A 137 -24.88 -7.75 -5.67
N ASN A 138 -25.39 -6.91 -6.59
CA ASN A 138 -25.90 -5.54 -6.30
C ASN A 138 -25.24 -4.74 -5.15
N ILE A 139 -23.99 -5.04 -4.81
CA ILE A 139 -23.23 -4.28 -3.83
C ILE A 139 -22.55 -3.15 -4.60
N SER A 140 -23.39 -2.24 -5.09
CA SER A 140 -22.97 -1.01 -5.74
C SER A 140 -22.18 -0.05 -4.84
N ASN A 141 -21.90 -0.47 -3.62
CA ASN A 141 -21.23 0.37 -2.63
C ASN A 141 -20.13 -0.40 -1.91
N ASN A 142 -18.89 -0.06 -2.15
CA ASN A 142 -17.71 -0.54 -1.41
C ASN A 142 -17.71 -0.04 0.06
N LYS A 143 -18.87 -0.06 0.74
CA LYS A 143 -19.02 0.54 2.08
C LYS A 143 -18.03 0.00 3.08
N GLY A 144 -17.88 -1.33 3.13
CA GLY A 144 -16.93 -1.96 4.06
C GLY A 144 -15.49 -1.58 3.78
N LEU A 145 -15.11 -1.56 2.50
CA LEU A 145 -13.77 -1.18 2.05
C LEU A 145 -13.50 0.31 2.34
N ILE A 146 -14.47 1.19 2.05
CA ILE A 146 -14.38 2.62 2.36
C ILE A 146 -14.28 2.85 3.87
N GLN A 147 -15.07 2.12 4.68
CA GLN A 147 -15.02 2.22 6.13
C GLN A 147 -13.66 1.78 6.68
N TYR A 148 -13.11 0.69 6.15
CA TYR A 148 -11.78 0.23 6.50
C TYR A 148 -10.73 1.31 6.22
N PHE A 149 -10.70 1.85 4.99
CA PHE A 149 -9.69 2.84 4.62
C PHE A 149 -9.91 4.22 5.24
N ASN A 150 -11.12 4.60 5.61
CA ASN A 150 -11.36 5.79 6.43
C ASN A 150 -10.71 5.65 7.82
N ARG A 151 -10.86 4.48 8.47
CA ARG A 151 -10.20 4.20 9.75
C ARG A 151 -8.69 4.11 9.60
N TYR A 152 -8.21 3.50 8.52
CA TYR A 152 -6.78 3.39 8.24
C TYR A 152 -6.13 4.74 7.97
N GLU A 153 -6.80 5.62 7.21
CA GLU A 153 -6.36 7.00 7.00
C GLU A 153 -6.23 7.76 8.34
N THR A 154 -7.26 7.70 9.19
CA THR A 154 -7.24 8.33 10.51
C THR A 154 -6.06 7.78 11.34
N PHE A 155 -5.91 6.47 11.39
CA PHE A 155 -4.78 5.84 12.06
C PHE A 155 -3.43 6.37 11.54
N CYS A 156 -3.26 6.44 10.21
CA CYS A 156 -2.03 6.96 9.61
C CYS A 156 -1.78 8.43 9.97
N LEU A 157 -2.83 9.25 10.07
CA LEU A 157 -2.70 10.67 10.45
C LEU A 157 -2.25 10.83 11.91
N ASP A 158 -2.63 9.90 12.79
CA ASP A 158 -2.29 9.92 14.20
C ASP A 158 -0.94 9.25 14.51
N LEU A 159 -0.36 8.51 13.54
CA LEU A 159 0.93 7.86 13.71
C LEU A 159 2.04 8.87 14.01
N ASP A 160 2.89 8.51 14.97
CA ASP A 160 4.18 9.16 15.15
C ASP A 160 5.14 8.73 14.00
N PRO A 161 5.67 9.68 13.21
CA PRO A 161 6.58 9.37 12.13
C PRO A 161 7.83 8.59 12.56
N ASP A 162 8.35 8.83 13.77
CA ASP A 162 9.53 8.12 14.28
C ASP A 162 9.23 6.63 14.56
N ARG A 163 7.99 6.31 14.95
CA ARG A 163 7.55 4.91 15.07
C ARG A 163 7.44 4.22 13.71
N VAL A 164 7.03 4.96 12.67
CA VAL A 164 7.02 4.44 11.30
C VAL A 164 8.42 4.07 10.84
N LEU A 165 9.44 4.91 11.14
CA LEU A 165 10.84 4.60 10.83
C LEU A 165 11.33 3.32 11.53
N LYS A 166 10.74 2.95 12.67
CA LYS A 166 11.02 1.69 13.39
C LYS A 166 10.23 0.51 12.85
N GLY A 167 9.36 0.71 11.86
CA GLY A 167 8.49 -0.31 11.30
C GLY A 167 7.26 -0.63 12.16
N GLU A 168 6.97 0.17 13.19
CA GLU A 168 5.88 -0.07 14.12
C GLU A 168 4.52 0.36 13.53
N LEU A 169 3.76 -0.58 13.00
CA LEU A 169 2.41 -0.39 12.47
C LEU A 169 1.42 -1.27 13.24
N LYS A 170 0.74 -0.72 14.23
CA LYS A 170 -0.23 -1.45 15.07
C LYS A 170 -1.67 -1.02 14.74
N PHE A 171 -2.07 -1.21 13.47
CA PHE A 171 -3.44 -1.01 13.06
C PHE A 171 -4.26 -2.28 13.31
N ASN A 172 -5.37 -2.15 14.03
CA ASN A 172 -6.31 -3.25 14.28
C ASN A 172 -7.71 -2.83 13.80
N TYR A 173 -8.21 -3.53 12.80
CA TYR A 173 -9.57 -3.37 12.30
C TYR A 173 -10.44 -4.49 12.88
N LYS A 174 -11.25 -4.13 13.85
CA LYS A 174 -12.30 -4.99 14.42
C LYS A 174 -13.65 -4.70 13.78
#